data_085365c296776bdfa4e71c9519aa117c
#
_entry.id   085365c296776bdfa4e71c9519aa117c
#
_cell.length_a   1.000
_cell.length_b   1.000
_cell.length_c   1.000
_cell.angle_alpha   90.00
_cell.angle_beta   90.00
_cell.angle_gamma   90.00
#
_symmetry.space_group_name_H-M   'P 1'
#
loop_
_entity.id
_entity.type
_entity.pdbx_description
1 polymer ?
#
loop_
_entity_poly.entity_id
_entity_poly.type
_entity_poly.pdbx_seq_one_letter_code
_entity_poly.pdbx_strand_id
1 'polypeptide(L)'
;MNTYQLECFLTLAKTLNYAKTAELMNTSQPAITRQIQSLEKEVHTQLFHRSKHHVELSEDGKSLITDAKNILSISNRAIEKFDQRKKMEIQSLSIACAGLSHSNLLLPTLKELKKSYPSLHPTLLTIPVPHALKKIEEGSLDLVLAAKMSKEKVKNCSYKEITKVNLVCIYNESFDLQIENEISMNHLKDYPLILFHPVDISEAVLSNEYRIKNKSNEIYYCDYPSEAILLALSGFGIAILPEILIPDFISINKQVIEGKPQISYGMYHHPKMDQKLIQDFLKEARIALNKK
;
A
#
# COMPACT_ATOMS: atom_id res chain seq x y z
N MET A 1 28.11 12.69 -4.09
CA MET A 1 26.65 12.94 -3.98
C MET A 1 26.28 13.04 -2.51
N ASN A 2 25.59 14.11 -2.10
CA ASN A 2 25.15 14.31 -0.72
C ASN A 2 23.63 14.66 -0.68
N THR A 3 23.04 14.61 0.52
CA THR A 3 21.60 14.82 0.71
C THR A 3 21.13 16.20 0.26
N TYR A 4 21.91 17.25 0.50
CA TYR A 4 21.58 18.60 0.07
C TYR A 4 21.54 18.75 -1.44
N GLN A 5 22.45 18.09 -2.17
CA GLN A 5 22.42 18.04 -3.64
C GLN A 5 21.15 17.35 -4.15
N LEU A 6 20.73 16.26 -3.51
CA LEU A 6 19.49 15.54 -3.86
C LEU A 6 18.24 16.38 -3.54
N GLU A 7 18.23 17.12 -2.44
CA GLU A 7 17.14 18.06 -2.12
C GLU A 7 17.05 19.18 -3.16
N CYS A 8 18.17 19.79 -3.52
CA CYS A 8 18.23 20.79 -4.61
C CYS A 8 17.70 20.22 -5.93
N PHE A 9 18.13 18.99 -6.29
CA PHE A 9 17.70 18.30 -7.48
C PHE A 9 16.19 18.07 -7.51
N LEU A 10 15.62 17.48 -6.45
CA LEU A 10 14.18 17.21 -6.36
C LEU A 10 13.33 18.49 -6.33
N THR A 11 13.83 19.54 -5.70
CA THR A 11 13.14 20.84 -5.68
C THR A 11 13.18 21.49 -7.05
N LEU A 12 14.31 21.44 -7.76
CA LEU A 12 14.41 21.94 -9.13
C LEU A 12 13.57 21.11 -10.11
N ALA A 13 13.50 19.80 -9.92
CA ALA A 13 12.65 18.91 -10.71
C ALA A 13 11.15 19.25 -10.61
N LYS A 14 10.72 19.79 -9.46
CA LYS A 14 9.33 20.23 -9.25
C LYS A 14 9.07 21.63 -9.80
N THR A 15 10.02 22.55 -9.63
CA THR A 15 9.82 23.96 -9.96
C THR A 15 10.18 24.28 -11.41
N LEU A 16 11.10 23.53 -12.00
CA LEU A 16 11.76 23.77 -13.30
C LEU A 16 12.27 25.22 -13.44
N ASN A 17 12.62 25.83 -12.31
CA ASN A 17 13.05 27.21 -12.21
C ASN A 17 14.11 27.40 -11.11
N TYR A 18 15.32 27.77 -11.50
CA TYR A 18 16.45 27.92 -10.58
C TYR A 18 16.24 29.04 -9.54
N ALA A 19 15.62 30.16 -9.91
CA ALA A 19 15.37 31.28 -8.98
C ALA A 19 14.33 30.86 -7.93
N LYS A 20 13.23 30.24 -8.36
CA LYS A 20 12.18 29.74 -7.46
C LYS A 20 12.70 28.62 -6.56
N THR A 21 13.58 27.76 -7.09
CA THR A 21 14.26 26.72 -6.27
C THR A 21 15.13 27.34 -5.21
N ALA A 22 15.89 28.38 -5.54
CA ALA A 22 16.76 29.09 -4.62
C ALA A 22 15.94 29.75 -3.47
N GLU A 23 14.81 30.35 -3.80
CA GLU A 23 13.87 30.90 -2.82
C GLU A 23 13.35 29.82 -1.85
N LEU A 24 12.84 28.69 -2.38
CA LEU A 24 12.34 27.57 -1.59
C LEU A 24 13.41 26.92 -0.71
N MET A 25 14.67 26.91 -1.18
CA MET A 25 15.81 26.35 -0.44
C MET A 25 16.51 27.37 0.45
N ASN A 26 15.98 28.60 0.57
CA ASN A 26 16.57 29.72 1.32
C ASN A 26 18.05 29.96 0.98
N THR A 27 18.38 29.97 -0.30
CA THR A 27 19.75 30.13 -0.80
C THR A 27 19.79 30.97 -2.07
N SER A 28 20.98 31.17 -2.66
CA SER A 28 21.13 31.92 -3.90
C SER A 28 21.02 31.02 -5.14
N GLN A 29 20.53 31.58 -6.26
CA GLN A 29 20.46 30.87 -7.53
C GLN A 29 21.83 30.34 -8.00
N PRO A 30 22.97 31.05 -7.88
CA PRO A 30 24.29 30.49 -8.18
C PRO A 30 24.65 29.28 -7.32
N ALA A 31 24.21 29.26 -6.06
CA ALA A 31 24.44 28.12 -5.15
C ALA A 31 23.69 26.87 -5.67
N ILE A 32 22.39 27.00 -5.99
CA ILE A 32 21.62 25.90 -6.61
C ILE A 32 22.30 25.40 -7.89
N THR A 33 22.72 26.33 -8.77
CA THR A 33 23.39 25.97 -10.01
C THR A 33 24.65 25.14 -9.76
N ARG A 34 25.48 25.52 -8.79
CA ARG A 34 26.68 24.77 -8.40
C ARG A 34 26.35 23.38 -7.85
N GLN A 35 25.30 23.25 -7.03
CA GLN A 35 24.90 21.96 -6.47
C GLN A 35 24.44 20.99 -7.58
N ILE A 36 23.62 21.47 -8.50
CA ILE A 36 23.15 20.65 -9.63
C ILE A 36 24.33 20.26 -10.54
N GLN A 37 25.20 21.20 -10.91
CA GLN A 37 26.38 20.90 -11.73
C GLN A 37 27.33 19.92 -11.04
N SER A 38 27.52 20.04 -9.73
CA SER A 38 28.33 19.10 -8.96
C SER A 38 27.72 17.70 -8.94
N LEU A 39 26.38 17.61 -8.81
CA LEU A 39 25.67 16.34 -8.89
C LEU A 39 25.79 15.71 -10.28
N GLU A 40 25.51 16.48 -11.34
CA GLU A 40 25.64 16.04 -12.75
C GLU A 40 27.06 15.54 -13.07
N LYS A 41 28.09 16.23 -12.56
CA LYS A 41 29.48 15.81 -12.71
C LYS A 41 29.75 14.47 -12.02
N GLU A 42 29.18 14.24 -10.86
CA GLU A 42 29.41 13.02 -10.07
C GLU A 42 28.67 11.82 -10.66
N VAL A 43 27.45 12.02 -11.19
CA VAL A 43 26.69 10.95 -11.87
C VAL A 43 27.05 10.81 -13.35
N HIS A 44 28.01 11.60 -13.83
CA HIS A 44 28.55 11.60 -15.22
C HIS A 44 27.46 11.77 -16.31
N THR A 45 26.35 12.45 -15.99
CA THR A 45 25.29 12.75 -16.97
C THR A 45 24.59 14.06 -16.64
N GLN A 46 23.94 14.65 -17.66
CA GLN A 46 23.08 15.83 -17.44
C GLN A 46 21.71 15.42 -16.95
N LEU A 47 21.28 15.98 -15.83
CA LEU A 47 19.98 15.74 -15.24
C LEU A 47 18.92 16.73 -15.74
N PHE A 48 19.37 17.89 -16.22
CA PHE A 48 18.50 18.93 -16.78
C PHE A 48 19.02 19.43 -18.13
N HIS A 49 18.11 19.56 -19.08
CA HIS A 49 18.34 20.33 -20.31
C HIS A 49 18.05 21.80 -20.03
N ARG A 50 19.00 22.67 -20.40
CA ARG A 50 18.93 24.12 -20.19
C ARG A 50 18.89 24.82 -21.52
N SER A 51 17.87 25.63 -21.78
CA SER A 51 17.84 26.61 -22.87
C SER A 51 17.71 28.01 -22.28
N LYS A 52 17.81 29.05 -23.12
CA LYS A 52 17.72 30.46 -22.67
C LYS A 52 16.41 30.78 -21.92
N HIS A 53 15.35 30.02 -22.14
CA HIS A 53 14.03 30.29 -21.59
C HIS A 53 13.38 29.10 -20.90
N HIS A 54 14.01 27.93 -20.86
CA HIS A 54 13.37 26.72 -20.38
C HIS A 54 14.35 25.77 -19.69
N VAL A 55 13.86 25.12 -18.62
CA VAL A 55 14.56 24.06 -17.89
C VAL A 55 13.66 22.84 -17.92
N GLU A 56 14.18 21.72 -18.38
CA GLU A 56 13.47 20.46 -18.45
C GLU A 56 14.31 19.33 -17.85
N LEU A 57 13.67 18.32 -17.29
CA LEU A 57 14.35 17.08 -16.88
C LEU A 57 14.79 16.27 -18.10
N SER A 58 16.05 15.80 -18.08
CA SER A 58 16.50 14.76 -19.00
C SER A 58 15.86 13.40 -18.65
N GLU A 59 15.99 12.39 -19.50
CA GLU A 59 15.55 11.02 -19.18
C GLU A 59 16.31 10.47 -17.97
N ASP A 60 17.61 10.73 -17.86
CA ASP A 60 18.41 10.36 -16.69
C ASP A 60 17.94 11.10 -15.43
N GLY A 61 17.56 12.38 -15.58
CA GLY A 61 16.95 13.15 -14.48
C GLY A 61 15.63 12.55 -14.01
N LYS A 62 14.77 12.11 -14.92
CA LYS A 62 13.51 11.42 -14.57
C LYS A 62 13.78 10.10 -13.83
N SER A 63 14.75 9.32 -14.28
CA SER A 63 15.17 8.08 -13.64
C SER A 63 15.69 8.32 -12.22
N LEU A 64 16.50 9.35 -11.99
CA LEU A 64 17.08 9.66 -10.68
C LEU A 64 16.05 10.10 -9.63
N ILE A 65 14.88 10.60 -10.03
CA ILE A 65 13.86 11.09 -9.06
C ILE A 65 13.52 10.04 -8.00
N THR A 66 13.29 8.80 -8.41
CA THR A 66 12.90 7.72 -7.49
C THR A 66 14.03 7.39 -6.54
N ASP A 67 15.24 7.26 -7.04
CA ASP A 67 16.42 6.94 -6.24
C ASP A 67 16.75 8.08 -5.27
N ALA A 68 16.71 9.34 -5.73
CA ALA A 68 16.92 10.50 -4.89
C ALA A 68 15.93 10.56 -3.71
N LYS A 69 14.64 10.29 -3.96
CA LYS A 69 13.61 10.21 -2.90
C LYS A 69 13.91 9.09 -1.90
N ASN A 70 14.32 7.93 -2.39
CA ASN A 70 14.63 6.77 -1.54
C ASN A 70 15.86 7.06 -0.66
N ILE A 71 16.92 7.63 -1.22
CA ILE A 71 18.15 7.99 -0.47
C ILE A 71 17.83 9.02 0.62
N LEU A 72 17.06 10.06 0.32
CA LEU A 72 16.65 11.05 1.32
C LEU A 72 15.77 10.44 2.40
N SER A 73 14.85 9.56 2.05
CA SER A 73 14.01 8.84 3.02
C SER A 73 14.86 8.00 3.98
N ILE A 74 15.86 7.27 3.46
CA ILE A 74 16.78 6.46 4.29
C ILE A 74 17.64 7.35 5.18
N SER A 75 18.15 8.47 4.64
CA SER A 75 18.97 9.43 5.39
C SER A 75 18.17 10.06 6.55
N ASN A 76 16.97 10.55 6.26
CA ASN A 76 16.10 11.17 7.27
C ASN A 76 15.76 10.18 8.38
N ARG A 77 15.41 8.96 8.03
CA ARG A 77 15.15 7.91 9.01
C ARG A 77 16.38 7.56 9.87
N ALA A 78 17.57 7.58 9.28
CA ALA A 78 18.82 7.38 10.03
C ALA A 78 19.04 8.52 11.04
N ILE A 79 18.80 9.77 10.64
CA ILE A 79 18.89 10.95 11.52
C ILE A 79 17.86 10.86 12.63
N GLU A 80 16.59 10.58 12.31
CA GLU A 80 15.50 10.42 13.27
C GLU A 80 15.80 9.36 14.34
N LYS A 81 16.43 8.24 13.98
CA LYS A 81 16.88 7.22 14.94
C LYS A 81 17.86 7.75 15.99
N PHE A 82 18.65 8.75 15.66
CA PHE A 82 19.61 9.36 16.59
C PHE A 82 19.03 10.54 17.37
N ASP A 83 18.12 11.31 16.77
CA ASP A 83 17.41 12.39 17.46
C ASP A 83 16.42 11.87 18.50
N GLN A 84 15.81 10.71 18.26
CA GLN A 84 14.92 10.04 19.22
C GLN A 84 15.61 9.64 20.54
N ARG A 85 16.93 9.54 20.57
CA ARG A 85 17.68 9.34 21.82
C ARG A 85 17.75 10.59 22.72
N LYS A 86 17.31 11.75 22.25
CA LYS A 86 17.41 13.04 22.97
C LYS A 86 16.08 13.72 23.31
N LYS A 87 14.96 13.33 22.69
CA LYS A 87 13.61 13.89 23.02
C LYS A 87 12.63 12.73 23.11
N MET A 88 11.71 12.76 24.10
CA MET A 88 10.61 11.78 24.31
C MET A 88 10.28 11.04 23.00
N GLU A 89 10.63 9.74 22.99
CA GLU A 89 10.68 8.88 21.79
C GLU A 89 9.38 8.96 20.96
N ILE A 90 9.39 9.74 19.91
CA ILE A 90 8.36 9.62 18.85
C ILE A 90 8.63 8.30 18.15
N GLN A 91 7.77 7.32 18.38
CA GLN A 91 7.82 6.06 17.65
C GLN A 91 7.04 6.23 16.34
N SER A 92 7.72 6.17 15.20
CA SER A 92 7.06 6.13 13.89
C SER A 92 6.68 4.70 13.53
N LEU A 93 5.50 4.52 12.93
CA LEU A 93 5.04 3.24 12.39
C LEU A 93 4.40 3.46 11.04
N SER A 94 5.08 3.03 9.98
CA SER A 94 4.57 3.11 8.61
C SER A 94 3.85 1.80 8.23
N ILE A 95 2.59 1.94 7.81
CA ILE A 95 1.69 0.81 7.53
C ILE A 95 1.17 0.94 6.10
N ALA A 96 1.47 -0.03 5.25
CA ALA A 96 0.75 -0.17 3.99
C ALA A 96 -0.55 -0.95 4.21
N CYS A 97 -1.64 -0.38 3.77
CA CYS A 97 -2.98 -0.92 3.95
C CYS A 97 -3.90 -0.51 2.79
N ALA A 98 -5.08 -1.10 2.71
CA ALA A 98 -6.11 -0.76 1.73
C ALA A 98 -7.01 0.41 2.20
N GLY A 99 -6.45 1.40 2.88
CA GLY A 99 -7.17 2.57 3.34
C GLY A 99 -8.37 2.23 4.23
N LEU A 100 -9.53 2.81 3.95
CA LEU A 100 -10.77 2.58 4.70
C LEU A 100 -11.28 1.14 4.62
N SER A 101 -10.89 0.35 3.63
CA SER A 101 -11.21 -1.08 3.59
C SER A 101 -10.61 -1.87 4.76
N HIS A 102 -9.56 -1.35 5.42
CA HIS A 102 -9.03 -1.91 6.65
C HIS A 102 -9.60 -1.29 7.93
N SER A 103 -10.65 -0.48 7.84
CA SER A 103 -11.20 0.24 9.01
C SER A 103 -11.60 -0.70 10.15
N ASN A 104 -12.20 -1.85 9.84
CA ASN A 104 -12.62 -2.85 10.84
C ASN A 104 -11.46 -3.38 11.69
N LEU A 105 -10.26 -3.45 11.11
CA LEU A 105 -9.05 -3.90 11.77
C LEU A 105 -8.26 -2.74 12.38
N LEU A 106 -7.97 -1.71 11.56
CA LEU A 106 -7.03 -0.65 11.94
C LEU A 106 -7.59 0.32 12.97
N LEU A 107 -8.88 0.67 12.88
CA LEU A 107 -9.47 1.67 13.77
C LEU A 107 -9.40 1.23 15.26
N PRO A 108 -9.86 0.03 15.66
CA PRO A 108 -9.71 -0.42 17.03
C PRO A 108 -8.24 -0.67 17.41
N THR A 109 -7.43 -1.25 16.52
CA THR A 109 -6.01 -1.52 16.77
C THR A 109 -5.24 -0.24 17.07
N LEU A 110 -5.38 0.79 16.23
CA LEU A 110 -4.67 2.06 16.42
C LEU A 110 -5.17 2.83 17.65
N LYS A 111 -6.45 2.70 18.02
CA LYS A 111 -6.99 3.27 19.27
C LYS A 111 -6.29 2.69 20.51
N GLU A 112 -6.09 1.39 20.55
CA GLU A 112 -5.44 0.73 21.69
C GLU A 112 -3.93 1.01 21.70
N LEU A 113 -3.28 0.96 20.53
CA LEU A 113 -1.87 1.34 20.42
C LEU A 113 -1.61 2.78 20.85
N LYS A 114 -2.52 3.72 20.55
CA LYS A 114 -2.39 5.11 21.00
C LYS A 114 -2.39 5.26 22.52
N LYS A 115 -3.11 4.39 23.24
CA LYS A 115 -3.10 4.36 24.71
C LYS A 115 -1.76 3.85 25.25
N SER A 116 -1.24 2.76 24.67
CA SER A 116 0.03 2.15 25.09
C SER A 116 1.26 2.92 24.66
N TYR A 117 1.16 3.63 23.54
CA TYR A 117 2.24 4.40 22.89
C TYR A 117 1.74 5.82 22.56
N PRO A 118 1.63 6.73 23.56
CA PRO A 118 1.10 8.09 23.35
C PRO A 118 1.88 8.91 22.31
N SER A 119 3.17 8.63 22.16
CA SER A 119 4.07 9.26 21.17
C SER A 119 4.11 8.54 19.81
N LEU A 120 3.26 7.53 19.59
CA LEU A 120 3.20 6.81 18.31
C LEU A 120 2.65 7.72 17.21
N HIS A 121 3.39 7.82 16.11
CA HIS A 121 3.03 8.54 14.90
C HIS A 121 2.85 7.55 13.74
N PRO A 122 1.64 7.02 13.51
CA PRO A 122 1.38 6.11 12.41
C PRO A 122 1.30 6.86 11.08
N THR A 123 1.94 6.31 10.05
CA THR A 123 1.80 6.75 8.65
C THR A 123 1.10 5.65 7.87
N LEU A 124 -0.09 5.95 7.33
CA LEU A 124 -0.85 5.01 6.52
C LEU A 124 -0.61 5.25 5.04
N LEU A 125 -0.26 4.20 4.31
CA LEU A 125 0.04 4.25 2.89
C LEU A 125 -0.88 3.30 2.13
N THR A 126 -1.53 3.80 1.08
CA THR A 126 -2.31 2.98 0.16
C THR A 126 -1.49 2.75 -1.10
N ILE A 127 -0.83 1.60 -1.17
CA ILE A 127 0.01 1.19 -2.28
C ILE A 127 -0.22 -0.30 -2.56
N PRO A 128 -0.05 -0.76 -3.82
CA PRO A 128 -0.19 -2.17 -4.17
C PRO A 128 0.74 -3.05 -3.35
N VAL A 129 0.25 -4.23 -2.92
CA VAL A 129 0.97 -5.15 -2.04
C VAL A 129 2.37 -5.52 -2.56
N PRO A 130 2.59 -5.82 -3.86
CA PRO A 130 3.93 -6.12 -4.36
C PRO A 130 4.93 -4.96 -4.16
N HIS A 131 4.49 -3.71 -4.37
CA HIS A 131 5.32 -2.52 -4.13
C HIS A 131 5.57 -2.29 -2.62
N ALA A 132 4.56 -2.58 -1.78
CA ALA A 132 4.70 -2.49 -0.33
C ALA A 132 5.72 -3.51 0.20
N LEU A 133 5.70 -4.75 -0.28
CA LEU A 133 6.66 -5.78 0.10
C LEU A 133 8.10 -5.40 -0.28
N LYS A 134 8.29 -4.85 -1.50
CA LYS A 134 9.60 -4.33 -1.90
C LYS A 134 10.10 -3.23 -0.95
N LYS A 135 9.21 -2.33 -0.52
CA LYS A 135 9.55 -1.29 0.46
C LYS A 135 9.90 -1.85 1.85
N ILE A 136 9.30 -2.97 2.26
CA ILE A 136 9.73 -3.69 3.47
C ILE A 136 11.15 -4.25 3.29
N GLU A 137 11.44 -4.90 2.15
CA GLU A 137 12.79 -5.42 1.86
C GLU A 137 13.85 -4.31 1.89
N GLU A 138 13.54 -3.14 1.34
CA GLU A 138 14.37 -1.94 1.34
C GLU A 138 14.44 -1.29 2.74
N GLY A 139 13.60 -1.72 3.69
CA GLY A 139 13.48 -1.16 5.03
C GLY A 139 12.90 0.26 5.03
N SER A 140 12.19 0.68 4.00
CA SER A 140 11.51 1.99 3.90
C SER A 140 10.04 1.95 4.32
N LEU A 141 9.52 0.77 4.69
CA LEU A 141 8.19 0.52 5.22
C LEU A 141 8.28 -0.47 6.37
N ASP A 142 7.49 -0.29 7.41
CA ASP A 142 7.55 -1.12 8.60
C ASP A 142 6.66 -2.36 8.50
N LEU A 143 5.40 -2.21 8.08
CA LEU A 143 4.49 -3.34 7.92
C LEU A 143 3.48 -3.16 6.76
N VAL A 144 3.01 -4.30 6.26
CA VAL A 144 1.96 -4.41 5.24
C VAL A 144 0.86 -5.33 5.75
N LEU A 145 -0.39 -4.89 5.68
CA LEU A 145 -1.56 -5.74 5.91
C LEU A 145 -2.00 -6.39 4.60
N ALA A 146 -1.94 -7.71 4.53
CA ALA A 146 -2.28 -8.45 3.32
C ALA A 146 -2.63 -9.92 3.59
N ALA A 147 -3.22 -10.56 2.59
CA ALA A 147 -3.33 -12.00 2.52
C ALA A 147 -1.92 -12.64 2.43
N LYS A 148 -1.80 -13.86 2.94
CA LYS A 148 -0.55 -14.63 2.85
C LYS A 148 -0.26 -14.97 1.38
N MET A 149 0.89 -14.56 0.90
CA MET A 149 1.37 -14.90 -0.44
C MET A 149 2.27 -16.14 -0.42
N SER A 150 2.45 -16.80 -1.57
CA SER A 150 3.40 -17.91 -1.71
C SER A 150 4.82 -17.45 -1.36
N LYS A 151 5.62 -18.35 -0.75
CA LYS A 151 6.99 -18.03 -0.27
C LYS A 151 7.91 -17.54 -1.39
N GLU A 152 7.68 -17.97 -2.62
CA GLU A 152 8.50 -17.60 -3.78
C GLU A 152 8.38 -16.11 -4.14
N LYS A 153 7.27 -15.47 -3.74
CA LYS A 153 6.98 -14.07 -4.05
C LYS A 153 7.46 -13.09 -2.97
N VAL A 154 7.91 -13.59 -1.82
CA VAL A 154 8.25 -12.74 -0.66
C VAL A 154 9.61 -13.12 -0.10
N LYS A 155 10.60 -12.26 -0.32
CA LYS A 155 11.95 -12.40 0.23
C LYS A 155 12.14 -11.42 1.39
N ASN A 156 13.00 -11.78 2.35
CA ASN A 156 13.42 -10.91 3.47
C ASN A 156 12.30 -10.26 4.30
N CYS A 157 11.08 -10.81 4.26
CA CYS A 157 9.95 -10.37 5.07
C CYS A 157 9.49 -11.48 6.00
N SER A 158 9.10 -11.13 7.21
CA SER A 158 8.43 -12.03 8.15
C SER A 158 6.93 -11.84 8.04
N TYR A 159 6.18 -12.95 7.98
CA TYR A 159 4.73 -12.94 7.99
C TYR A 159 4.18 -13.40 9.34
N LYS A 160 3.21 -12.67 9.86
CA LYS A 160 2.46 -13.02 11.08
C LYS A 160 0.98 -13.04 10.75
N GLU A 161 0.34 -14.22 10.87
CA GLU A 161 -1.09 -14.36 10.71
C GLU A 161 -1.84 -13.62 11.82
N ILE A 162 -2.81 -12.81 11.45
CA ILE A 162 -3.76 -12.17 12.37
C ILE A 162 -4.97 -13.09 12.53
N THR A 163 -5.58 -13.50 11.41
CA THR A 163 -6.77 -14.37 11.39
C THR A 163 -6.90 -15.11 10.05
N LYS A 164 -7.81 -16.09 10.00
CA LYS A 164 -8.34 -16.63 8.75
C LYS A 164 -9.61 -15.90 8.39
N VAL A 165 -9.78 -15.54 7.13
CA VAL A 165 -10.88 -14.72 6.62
C VAL A 165 -11.60 -15.46 5.52
N ASN A 166 -12.94 -15.46 5.58
CA ASN A 166 -13.76 -15.99 4.49
C ASN A 166 -13.69 -15.08 3.27
N LEU A 167 -13.75 -15.66 2.09
CA LEU A 167 -14.07 -14.95 0.87
C LEU A 167 -15.59 -14.86 0.76
N VAL A 168 -16.08 -13.68 0.41
CA VAL A 168 -17.51 -13.42 0.24
C VAL A 168 -17.77 -12.71 -1.09
N CYS A 169 -18.98 -12.85 -1.58
CA CYS A 169 -19.49 -12.08 -2.71
C CYS A 169 -20.22 -10.84 -2.18
N ILE A 170 -19.99 -9.68 -2.82
CA ILE A 170 -20.75 -8.48 -2.58
C ILE A 170 -21.37 -7.97 -3.89
N TYR A 171 -22.59 -7.42 -3.81
CA TYR A 171 -23.34 -6.97 -4.96
C TYR A 171 -24.42 -5.98 -4.53
N ASN A 172 -24.92 -5.17 -5.46
CA ASN A 172 -26.02 -4.27 -5.19
C ASN A 172 -27.39 -4.94 -5.46
N GLU A 173 -28.47 -4.23 -5.16
CA GLU A 173 -29.86 -4.72 -5.26
C GLU A 173 -30.30 -5.04 -6.70
N SER A 174 -29.57 -4.58 -7.73
CA SER A 174 -29.90 -4.89 -9.14
C SER A 174 -29.64 -6.36 -9.51
N PHE A 175 -28.85 -7.07 -8.71
CA PHE A 175 -28.59 -8.49 -8.86
C PHE A 175 -29.48 -9.29 -7.89
N ASP A 176 -30.61 -9.79 -8.39
CA ASP A 176 -31.46 -10.73 -7.62
C ASP A 176 -30.88 -12.14 -7.77
N LEU A 177 -30.03 -12.52 -6.82
CA LEU A 177 -29.37 -13.82 -6.86
C LEU A 177 -30.27 -14.97 -6.40
N GLN A 178 -31.46 -14.71 -5.86
CA GLN A 178 -32.46 -15.70 -5.36
C GLN A 178 -31.84 -16.82 -4.50
N ILE A 179 -30.86 -16.48 -3.67
CA ILE A 179 -30.07 -17.45 -2.89
C ILE A 179 -30.36 -17.26 -1.41
N GLU A 180 -30.82 -18.32 -0.76
CA GLU A 180 -31.16 -18.27 0.66
C GLU A 180 -29.93 -18.34 1.61
N ASN A 181 -28.86 -19.08 1.27
CA ASN A 181 -27.74 -19.33 2.20
C ASN A 181 -26.36 -19.07 1.62
N GLU A 182 -25.87 -19.93 0.75
CA GLU A 182 -24.50 -19.90 0.20
C GLU A 182 -24.53 -19.85 -1.32
N ILE A 183 -23.63 -19.06 -1.94
CA ILE A 183 -23.54 -18.95 -3.40
C ILE A 183 -22.48 -19.89 -3.94
N SER A 184 -22.85 -20.75 -4.89
CA SER A 184 -21.88 -21.60 -5.56
C SER A 184 -21.13 -20.85 -6.66
N MET A 185 -19.89 -21.22 -6.91
CA MET A 185 -19.11 -20.67 -8.03
C MET A 185 -19.78 -20.93 -9.39
N ASN A 186 -20.61 -21.96 -9.50
CA ASN A 186 -21.38 -22.24 -10.71
C ASN A 186 -22.49 -21.20 -10.96
N HIS A 187 -23.11 -20.69 -9.91
CA HIS A 187 -24.10 -19.60 -9.99
C HIS A 187 -23.48 -18.30 -10.51
N LEU A 188 -22.24 -18.00 -10.11
CA LEU A 188 -21.56 -16.78 -10.50
C LEU A 188 -21.15 -16.71 -11.97
N LYS A 189 -21.22 -17.82 -12.72
CA LYS A 189 -20.79 -17.88 -14.14
C LYS A 189 -21.63 -17.03 -15.08
N ASP A 190 -22.87 -16.77 -14.70
CA ASP A 190 -23.82 -16.05 -15.54
C ASP A 190 -23.84 -14.53 -15.24
N TYR A 191 -23.01 -14.08 -14.30
CA TYR A 191 -22.91 -12.68 -13.87
C TYR A 191 -21.56 -12.06 -14.19
N PRO A 192 -21.50 -10.74 -14.46
CA PRO A 192 -20.24 -10.01 -14.49
C PRO A 192 -19.50 -10.12 -13.13
N LEU A 193 -18.21 -10.36 -13.18
CA LEU A 193 -17.39 -10.52 -11.96
C LEU A 193 -16.40 -9.37 -11.80
N ILE A 194 -16.22 -8.96 -10.55
CA ILE A 194 -15.23 -7.98 -10.14
C ILE A 194 -14.23 -8.71 -9.24
N LEU A 195 -13.00 -8.80 -9.71
CA LEU A 195 -11.92 -9.54 -9.06
C LEU A 195 -10.89 -8.57 -8.49
N PHE A 196 -10.64 -8.70 -7.21
CA PHE A 196 -9.60 -7.97 -6.52
C PHE A 196 -8.25 -8.69 -6.66
N HIS A 197 -7.24 -7.98 -7.18
CA HIS A 197 -5.86 -8.43 -7.15
C HIS A 197 -5.20 -8.03 -5.83
N PRO A 198 -4.74 -8.94 -5.01
CA PRO A 198 -3.57 -9.74 -5.25
C PRO A 198 -3.89 -11.18 -5.65
N VAL A 199 -3.05 -11.67 -6.50
CA VAL A 199 -3.16 -12.85 -7.39
C VAL A 199 -3.58 -14.15 -6.70
N ASP A 200 -3.30 -14.32 -5.42
CA ASP A 200 -3.48 -15.62 -4.74
C ASP A 200 -4.94 -15.91 -4.37
N ILE A 201 -5.81 -14.89 -4.32
CA ILE A 201 -7.25 -15.10 -4.12
C ILE A 201 -7.87 -15.72 -5.36
N SER A 202 -7.44 -15.29 -6.54
CA SER A 202 -7.95 -15.80 -7.80
C SER A 202 -7.56 -17.26 -8.05
N GLU A 203 -6.38 -17.70 -7.61
CA GLU A 203 -5.94 -19.10 -7.73
C GLU A 203 -6.69 -20.01 -6.75
N ALA A 204 -7.03 -19.52 -5.55
CA ALA A 204 -7.77 -20.29 -4.55
C ALA A 204 -9.25 -20.49 -4.90
N VAL A 205 -9.86 -19.50 -5.62
CA VAL A 205 -11.30 -19.47 -5.90
C VAL A 205 -11.60 -19.69 -7.38
N LEU A 206 -10.70 -19.28 -8.28
CA LEU A 206 -10.86 -19.37 -9.71
C LEU A 206 -9.87 -20.38 -10.29
N SER A 207 -10.22 -21.66 -10.25
CA SER A 207 -9.52 -22.67 -11.06
C SER A 207 -9.48 -22.23 -12.53
N ASN A 208 -8.46 -22.69 -13.27
CA ASN A 208 -8.37 -22.41 -14.72
C ASN A 208 -9.66 -22.75 -15.48
N GLU A 209 -10.43 -23.72 -14.98
CA GLU A 209 -11.74 -24.10 -15.52
C GLU A 209 -12.79 -22.99 -15.39
N TYR A 210 -12.75 -22.17 -14.34
CA TYR A 210 -13.69 -21.07 -14.15
C TYR A 210 -13.43 -19.93 -15.14
N ARG A 211 -12.15 -19.58 -15.38
CA ARG A 211 -11.77 -18.56 -16.39
C ARG A 211 -12.22 -18.90 -17.79
N ILE A 212 -12.25 -20.20 -18.12
CA ILE A 212 -12.61 -20.68 -19.47
C ILE A 212 -14.12 -20.82 -19.65
N LYS A 213 -14.88 -20.99 -18.57
CA LYS A 213 -16.33 -21.32 -18.60
C LYS A 213 -17.24 -20.14 -18.23
N ASN A 214 -16.71 -18.96 -17.96
CA ASN A 214 -17.55 -17.79 -17.64
C ASN A 214 -18.23 -17.31 -18.93
N LYS A 215 -19.58 -17.42 -18.97
CA LYS A 215 -20.39 -17.08 -20.13
C LYS A 215 -20.60 -15.57 -20.30
N SER A 216 -20.50 -14.81 -19.22
CA SER A 216 -20.74 -13.36 -19.28
C SER A 216 -19.60 -12.59 -19.95
N ASN A 217 -18.42 -13.17 -20.12
CA ASN A 217 -17.19 -12.56 -20.66
C ASN A 217 -16.77 -11.22 -20.01
N GLU A 218 -17.46 -10.76 -18.98
CA GLU A 218 -17.20 -9.49 -18.31
C GLU A 218 -16.51 -9.75 -16.98
N ILE A 219 -15.20 -9.54 -16.95
CA ILE A 219 -14.39 -9.61 -15.73
C ILE A 219 -13.67 -8.28 -15.55
N TYR A 220 -13.99 -7.58 -14.46
CA TYR A 220 -13.32 -6.36 -14.04
C TYR A 220 -12.24 -6.68 -13.04
N TYR A 221 -11.04 -6.17 -13.24
CA TYR A 221 -9.91 -6.35 -12.32
C TYR A 221 -9.66 -5.05 -11.56
N CYS A 222 -9.47 -5.15 -10.24
CA CYS A 222 -9.22 -4.02 -9.35
C CYS A 222 -7.95 -4.26 -8.54
N ASP A 223 -7.14 -3.22 -8.39
CA ASP A 223 -5.93 -3.26 -7.57
C ASP A 223 -6.21 -2.99 -6.08
N TYR A 224 -7.34 -2.33 -5.80
CA TYR A 224 -7.75 -2.00 -4.43
C TYR A 224 -9.18 -2.50 -4.14
N PRO A 225 -9.43 -2.98 -2.91
CA PRO A 225 -10.76 -3.45 -2.54
C PRO A 225 -11.82 -2.35 -2.56
N SER A 226 -11.44 -1.09 -2.34
CA SER A 226 -12.34 0.07 -2.46
C SER A 226 -12.90 0.24 -3.88
N GLU A 227 -12.11 -0.05 -4.92
CA GLU A 227 -12.54 -0.01 -6.32
C GLU A 227 -13.55 -1.12 -6.60
N ALA A 228 -13.27 -2.33 -6.13
CA ALA A 228 -14.18 -3.46 -6.27
C ALA A 228 -15.52 -3.20 -5.56
N ILE A 229 -15.50 -2.61 -4.36
CA ILE A 229 -16.70 -2.21 -3.62
C ILE A 229 -17.49 -1.15 -4.41
N LEU A 230 -16.82 -0.13 -4.94
CA LEU A 230 -17.48 0.92 -5.74
C LEU A 230 -18.14 0.36 -6.99
N LEU A 231 -17.47 -0.51 -7.74
CA LEU A 231 -18.04 -1.13 -8.92
C LEU A 231 -19.23 -2.04 -8.56
N ALA A 232 -19.14 -2.81 -7.48
CA ALA A 232 -20.24 -3.64 -7.01
C ALA A 232 -21.45 -2.80 -6.60
N LEU A 233 -21.25 -1.72 -5.82
CA LEU A 233 -22.31 -0.78 -5.43
C LEU A 233 -22.96 -0.10 -6.64
N SER A 234 -22.16 0.17 -7.67
CA SER A 234 -22.64 0.78 -8.92
C SER A 234 -23.34 -0.20 -9.88
N GLY A 235 -23.44 -1.49 -9.53
CA GLY A 235 -24.12 -2.51 -10.33
C GLY A 235 -23.35 -3.01 -11.54
N PHE A 236 -22.02 -2.86 -11.57
CA PHE A 236 -21.19 -3.40 -12.66
C PHE A 236 -20.99 -4.91 -12.57
N GLY A 237 -21.19 -5.52 -11.39
CA GLY A 237 -21.04 -6.95 -11.23
C GLY A 237 -21.00 -7.37 -9.78
N ILE A 238 -20.65 -8.65 -9.57
CA ILE A 238 -20.48 -9.27 -8.26
C ILE A 238 -19.00 -9.27 -7.92
N ALA A 239 -18.62 -8.62 -6.82
CA ALA A 239 -17.23 -8.60 -6.38
C ALA A 239 -16.93 -9.71 -5.37
N ILE A 240 -15.78 -10.38 -5.54
CA ILE A 240 -15.28 -11.40 -4.61
C ILE A 240 -14.14 -10.79 -3.79
N LEU A 241 -14.34 -10.70 -2.47
CA LEU A 241 -13.40 -10.04 -1.55
C LEU A 241 -13.22 -10.82 -0.25
N PRO A 242 -12.07 -10.68 0.42
CA PRO A 242 -11.93 -11.06 1.82
C PRO A 242 -12.90 -10.23 2.68
N GLU A 243 -13.70 -10.87 3.50
CA GLU A 243 -14.74 -10.21 4.32
C GLU A 243 -14.17 -9.07 5.20
N ILE A 244 -12.95 -9.22 5.71
CA ILE A 244 -12.26 -8.21 6.53
C ILE A 244 -12.04 -6.87 5.82
N LEU A 245 -12.06 -6.86 4.48
CA LEU A 245 -11.82 -5.67 3.64
C LEU A 245 -13.11 -4.90 3.31
N ILE A 246 -14.25 -5.36 3.81
CA ILE A 246 -15.54 -4.69 3.64
C ILE A 246 -15.83 -3.90 4.90
N PRO A 247 -15.82 -2.55 4.87
CA PRO A 247 -16.10 -1.74 6.04
C PRO A 247 -17.53 -1.92 6.54
N ASP A 248 -17.72 -2.04 7.85
CA ASP A 248 -19.05 -2.23 8.45
C ASP A 248 -20.03 -1.07 8.23
N PHE A 249 -19.50 0.12 7.91
CA PHE A 249 -20.33 1.29 7.63
C PHE A 249 -20.85 1.34 6.18
N ILE A 250 -20.46 0.37 5.33
CA ILE A 250 -20.98 0.25 3.96
C ILE A 250 -22.15 -0.72 3.95
N SER A 251 -23.33 -0.23 3.53
CA SER A 251 -24.49 -1.07 3.28
C SER A 251 -24.37 -1.68 1.89
N ILE A 252 -24.20 -2.99 1.80
CA ILE A 252 -24.11 -3.75 0.55
C ILE A 252 -24.56 -5.20 0.81
N ASN A 253 -25.24 -5.81 -0.16
CA ASN A 253 -25.58 -7.23 -0.05
C ASN A 253 -24.33 -8.07 -0.01
N LYS A 254 -24.27 -9.00 0.93
CA LYS A 254 -23.14 -9.88 1.15
C LYS A 254 -23.61 -11.34 1.22
N GLN A 255 -22.95 -12.20 0.46
CA GLN A 255 -23.26 -13.63 0.41
C GLN A 255 -21.99 -14.46 0.63
N VAL A 256 -22.12 -15.51 1.42
CA VAL A 256 -21.03 -16.47 1.67
C VAL A 256 -20.88 -17.39 0.48
N ILE A 257 -19.65 -17.68 0.08
CA ILE A 257 -19.35 -18.63 -0.99
C ILE A 257 -19.43 -20.08 -0.44
N GLU A 258 -20.06 -20.97 -1.21
CA GLU A 258 -20.17 -22.40 -0.89
C GLU A 258 -18.79 -23.00 -0.56
N GLY A 259 -18.76 -23.83 0.50
CA GLY A 259 -17.51 -24.40 1.01
C GLY A 259 -16.65 -23.42 1.81
N LYS A 260 -17.07 -22.18 2.00
CA LYS A 260 -16.45 -21.14 2.84
C LYS A 260 -14.93 -21.04 2.65
N PRO A 261 -14.46 -20.75 1.42
CA PRO A 261 -13.04 -20.66 1.15
C PRO A 261 -12.42 -19.58 2.06
N GLN A 262 -11.36 -19.97 2.76
CA GLN A 262 -10.66 -19.10 3.69
C GLN A 262 -9.24 -18.80 3.22
N ILE A 263 -8.79 -17.59 3.48
CA ILE A 263 -7.42 -17.17 3.29
C ILE A 263 -6.79 -16.77 4.63
N SER A 264 -5.49 -17.04 4.77
CA SER A 264 -4.70 -16.49 5.88
C SER A 264 -4.51 -14.99 5.64
N TYR A 265 -4.96 -14.17 6.59
CA TYR A 265 -4.80 -12.72 6.54
C TYR A 265 -3.96 -12.23 7.71
N GLY A 266 -2.99 -11.37 7.43
CA GLY A 266 -2.03 -10.97 8.44
C GLY A 266 -1.19 -9.76 8.05
N MET A 267 -0.01 -9.70 8.61
CA MET A 267 0.95 -8.63 8.35
C MET A 267 2.31 -9.18 7.93
N TYR A 268 2.90 -8.54 6.95
CA TYR A 268 4.32 -8.65 6.64
C TYR A 268 5.07 -7.52 7.32
N HIS A 269 6.23 -7.81 7.88
CA HIS A 269 7.09 -6.83 8.53
C HIS A 269 8.56 -7.11 8.29
N HIS A 270 9.40 -6.09 8.44
CA HIS A 270 10.84 -6.27 8.36
C HIS A 270 11.35 -7.06 9.58
N PRO A 271 12.22 -8.09 9.41
CA PRO A 271 12.68 -8.94 10.50
C PRO A 271 13.41 -8.19 11.63
N LYS A 272 14.04 -7.04 11.32
CA LYS A 272 14.79 -6.20 12.27
C LYS A 272 13.96 -5.12 12.96
N MET A 273 12.64 -5.10 12.75
CA MET A 273 11.76 -4.11 13.38
C MET A 273 11.64 -4.35 14.90
N ASP A 274 11.22 -3.32 15.65
CA ASP A 274 10.92 -3.43 17.08
C ASP A 274 9.93 -4.57 17.34
N GLN A 275 10.45 -5.65 17.93
CA GLN A 275 9.67 -6.87 18.17
C GLN A 275 8.51 -6.61 19.14
N LYS A 276 8.65 -5.66 20.08
CA LYS A 276 7.59 -5.34 21.04
C LYS A 276 6.42 -4.63 20.38
N LEU A 277 6.69 -3.59 19.60
CA LEU A 277 5.65 -2.85 18.88
C LEU A 277 4.88 -3.75 17.89
N ILE A 278 5.60 -4.65 17.18
CA ILE A 278 4.98 -5.64 16.29
C ILE A 278 4.12 -6.65 17.05
N GLN A 279 4.57 -7.11 18.21
CA GLN A 279 3.80 -8.04 19.05
C GLN A 279 2.53 -7.38 19.58
N ASP A 280 2.64 -6.13 20.05
CA ASP A 280 1.50 -5.37 20.56
C ASP A 280 0.52 -5.04 19.44
N PHE A 281 1.00 -4.63 18.26
CA PHE A 281 0.13 -4.47 17.08
C PHE A 281 -0.62 -5.77 16.75
N LEU A 282 0.09 -6.89 16.68
CA LEU A 282 -0.50 -8.20 16.36
C LEU A 282 -1.55 -8.61 17.40
N LYS A 283 -1.26 -8.41 18.68
CA LYS A 283 -2.15 -8.69 19.80
C LYS A 283 -3.44 -7.87 19.68
N GLU A 284 -3.31 -6.55 19.53
CA GLU A 284 -4.48 -5.67 19.45
C GLU A 284 -5.29 -5.90 18.17
N ALA A 285 -4.64 -6.21 17.04
CA ALA A 285 -5.29 -6.57 15.80
C ALA A 285 -6.15 -7.86 15.94
N ARG A 286 -5.63 -8.86 16.63
CA ARG A 286 -6.38 -10.10 16.93
C ARG A 286 -7.57 -9.85 17.86
N ILE A 287 -7.38 -9.03 18.90
CA ILE A 287 -8.46 -8.66 19.83
C ILE A 287 -9.57 -7.89 19.09
N ALA A 288 -9.18 -6.99 18.18
CA ALA A 288 -10.13 -6.20 17.38
C ALA A 288 -11.09 -7.07 16.57
N LEU A 289 -10.61 -8.18 16.02
CA LEU A 289 -11.41 -9.10 15.21
C LEU A 289 -12.21 -10.11 16.04
N ASN A 290 -11.73 -10.48 17.23
CA ASN A 290 -12.42 -11.44 18.10
C ASN A 290 -13.57 -10.81 18.92
N LYS A 291 -13.72 -9.49 18.90
CA LYS A 291 -14.82 -8.76 19.56
C LYS A 291 -16.09 -8.65 18.70
N LYS A 292 -16.08 -9.20 17.49
CA LYS A 292 -17.24 -9.36 16.61
C LYS A 292 -17.76 -10.79 16.69
#